data_9abeb80660107fb6f19c763f4f7aa9ab
#
_entry.id   9abeb80660107fb6f19c763f4f7aa9ab
#
_cell.length_a   1.000
_cell.length_b   1.000
_cell.length_c   1.000
_cell.angle_alpha   90.00
_cell.angle_beta   90.00
_cell.angle_gamma   90.00
#
_symmetry.space_group_name_H-M   'P 1'
#
loop_
_entity.id
_entity.type
_entity.pdbx_description
1 polymer ?
#
loop_
_entity_poly.entity_id
_entity_poly.type
_entity_poly.pdbx_seq_one_letter_code
_entity_poly.pdbx_strand_id
1 'polypeptide(L)'
;MKLPKKVTGVVFYEGASMLNGERIVGIMLFSSSNEKTGNMAQIMYLVVDESPVDAIKSGADEAICGKCVHRGTSCYVTVFQSPLSVWKSYHKGNYPVVSVAECCELIQQRGLEVRFGTYGDPAAIPTDITLAQASVAVRITGYTHQWMHKKFDPALLDVCMASVDNKKQIKHLQRKTNRADARYYRVTTNISDIDVGEIACPHYDTGIQCKACGLCDGARRDSASIVVQVHGSSAKINSFNLIAVA
;
A
#
# COMPACT_ATOMS: atom_id res chain seq x y z
N MET A 1 -17.52 -8.19 17.37
CA MET A 1 -18.58 -7.14 17.14
C MET A 1 -19.49 -7.56 15.97
N LYS A 2 -20.82 -7.40 16.08
CA LYS A 2 -21.75 -7.62 14.95
C LYS A 2 -22.01 -6.30 14.24
N LEU A 3 -21.43 -6.10 13.09
CA LEU A 3 -21.74 -4.96 12.22
C LEU A 3 -23.09 -5.17 11.47
N PRO A 4 -23.83 -4.10 11.14
CA PRO A 4 -24.98 -4.19 10.26
C PRO A 4 -24.60 -4.83 8.91
N LYS A 5 -25.49 -5.64 8.30
CA LYS A 5 -25.24 -6.37 7.05
C LYS A 5 -24.83 -5.49 5.85
N LYS A 6 -25.16 -4.19 5.88
CA LYS A 6 -24.86 -3.24 4.78
C LYS A 6 -23.52 -2.51 4.92
N VAL A 7 -22.75 -2.73 6.01
CA VAL A 7 -21.46 -2.05 6.21
C VAL A 7 -20.42 -2.64 5.29
N THR A 8 -19.85 -1.81 4.41
CA THR A 8 -18.86 -2.21 3.40
C THR A 8 -17.42 -2.00 3.85
N GLY A 9 -17.20 -1.30 4.97
CA GLY A 9 -15.89 -1.02 5.53
C GLY A 9 -15.98 -0.38 6.90
N VAL A 10 -14.85 -0.14 7.54
CA VAL A 10 -14.71 0.48 8.85
C VAL A 10 -13.58 1.48 8.88
N VAL A 11 -13.69 2.51 9.74
CA VAL A 11 -12.58 3.36 10.16
C VAL A 11 -11.90 2.69 11.35
N PHE A 12 -10.61 2.38 11.22
CA PHE A 12 -9.84 1.76 12.31
C PHE A 12 -8.74 2.67 12.86
N TYR A 13 -8.49 3.80 12.21
CA TYR A 13 -7.50 4.79 12.63
C TYR A 13 -7.98 6.19 12.30
N GLU A 14 -7.95 7.09 13.26
CA GLU A 14 -8.03 8.54 13.09
C GLU A 14 -6.97 9.16 13.98
N GLY A 15 -6.03 9.89 13.38
CA GLY A 15 -4.93 10.45 14.16
C GLY A 15 -3.90 11.18 13.31
N ALA A 16 -2.79 11.51 13.95
CA ALA A 16 -1.66 12.17 13.32
C ALA A 16 -0.89 11.20 12.41
N SER A 17 -0.54 11.65 11.22
CA SER A 17 0.38 10.93 10.33
C SER A 17 1.75 10.78 10.97
N MET A 18 2.34 9.59 10.89
CA MET A 18 3.71 9.33 11.29
C MET A 18 4.73 10.03 10.37
N LEU A 19 4.31 10.41 9.17
CA LEU A 19 5.18 11.04 8.17
C LEU A 19 5.39 12.53 8.45
N ASN A 20 4.33 13.27 8.76
CA ASN A 20 4.40 14.72 8.94
C ASN A 20 3.57 15.30 10.10
N GLY A 21 2.75 14.47 10.77
CA GLY A 21 1.93 14.88 11.91
C GLY A 21 0.53 15.41 11.56
N GLU A 22 0.22 15.56 10.28
CA GLU A 22 -1.10 16.02 9.83
C GLU A 22 -2.18 14.96 10.08
N ARG A 23 -3.45 15.39 10.16
CA ARG A 23 -4.58 14.53 10.48
C ARG A 23 -4.95 13.63 9.30
N ILE A 24 -4.95 12.33 9.53
CA ILE A 24 -5.31 11.31 8.54
C ILE A 24 -6.32 10.30 9.10
N VAL A 25 -6.94 9.55 8.20
CA VAL A 25 -7.83 8.43 8.53
C VAL A 25 -7.39 7.16 7.81
N GLY A 26 -7.43 6.03 8.51
CA GLY A 26 -7.22 4.67 7.97
C GLY A 26 -8.56 3.95 7.86
N ILE A 27 -8.93 3.53 6.65
CA ILE A 27 -10.21 2.87 6.33
C ILE A 27 -9.93 1.51 5.73
N MET A 28 -10.58 0.47 6.24
CA MET A 28 -10.60 -0.86 5.66
C MET A 28 -11.93 -1.10 4.95
N LEU A 29 -11.90 -1.36 3.66
CA LEU A 29 -13.01 -1.88 2.86
C LEU A 29 -12.94 -3.40 2.85
N PHE A 30 -14.06 -4.09 3.07
CA PHE A 30 -14.07 -5.56 3.21
C PHE A 30 -13.97 -6.33 1.89
N SER A 31 -14.13 -5.66 0.77
CA SER A 31 -14.11 -6.28 -0.55
C SER A 31 -13.63 -5.33 -1.63
N SER A 32 -13.20 -5.88 -2.76
CA SER A 32 -12.75 -5.13 -3.91
C SER A 32 -13.17 -5.84 -5.21
N SER A 33 -13.45 -5.05 -6.24
CA SER A 33 -13.62 -5.52 -7.62
C SER A 33 -12.35 -5.36 -8.45
N ASN A 34 -11.20 -5.11 -7.83
CA ASN A 34 -9.94 -4.92 -8.56
C ASN A 34 -9.50 -6.24 -9.19
N GLU A 35 -9.35 -6.24 -10.51
CA GLU A 35 -9.03 -7.44 -11.30
C GLU A 35 -7.72 -8.09 -10.87
N LYS A 36 -6.66 -7.30 -10.68
CA LYS A 36 -5.34 -7.82 -10.31
C LYS A 36 -5.27 -8.37 -8.90
N THR A 37 -5.92 -7.71 -7.94
CA THR A 37 -5.87 -8.13 -6.54
C THR A 37 -6.87 -9.21 -6.20
N GLY A 38 -7.95 -9.29 -6.97
CA GLY A 38 -9.13 -10.07 -6.59
C GLY A 38 -9.88 -9.41 -5.43
N ASN A 39 -10.78 -10.16 -4.82
CA ASN A 39 -11.64 -9.70 -3.74
C ASN A 39 -10.90 -9.68 -2.38
N MET A 40 -9.76 -8.96 -2.30
CA MET A 40 -9.07 -8.69 -1.04
C MET A 40 -9.70 -7.49 -0.34
N ALA A 41 -9.71 -7.48 0.99
CA ALA A 41 -9.97 -6.27 1.75
C ALA A 41 -8.89 -5.21 1.41
N GLN A 42 -9.31 -3.95 1.28
CA GLN A 42 -8.45 -2.85 0.83
C GLN A 42 -8.29 -1.83 1.95
N ILE A 43 -7.05 -1.54 2.35
CA ILE A 43 -6.77 -0.47 3.30
C ILE A 43 -6.32 0.78 2.54
N MET A 44 -6.99 1.89 2.83
CA MET A 44 -6.67 3.21 2.32
C MET A 44 -6.38 4.16 3.47
N TYR A 45 -5.40 5.03 3.25
CA TYR A 45 -5.11 6.16 4.13
C TYR A 45 -5.49 7.43 3.39
N LEU A 46 -6.22 8.33 4.06
CA LEU A 46 -6.76 9.53 3.45
C LEU A 46 -6.46 10.74 4.33
N VAL A 47 -6.18 11.87 3.71
CA VAL A 47 -6.21 13.17 4.39
C VAL A 47 -7.67 13.46 4.77
N VAL A 48 -7.91 13.89 6.01
CA VAL A 48 -9.28 14.10 6.49
C VAL A 48 -9.89 15.35 5.85
N ASP A 49 -9.17 16.46 5.86
CA ASP A 49 -9.73 17.78 5.59
C ASP A 49 -9.75 18.16 4.10
N GLU A 50 -9.07 17.39 3.24
CA GLU A 50 -9.05 17.60 1.79
C GLU A 50 -9.39 16.33 1.03
N SER A 51 -10.14 16.51 -0.08
CA SER A 51 -10.39 15.37 -0.96
C SER A 51 -9.09 14.85 -1.59
N PRO A 52 -8.98 13.55 -1.95
CA PRO A 52 -7.78 13.01 -2.60
C PRO A 52 -7.34 13.78 -3.86
N VAL A 53 -8.30 14.38 -4.58
CA VAL A 53 -8.02 15.18 -5.78
C VAL A 53 -7.43 16.53 -5.40
N ASP A 54 -7.92 17.17 -4.35
CA ASP A 54 -7.44 18.47 -3.91
C ASP A 54 -6.13 18.33 -3.13
N ALA A 55 -6.01 17.29 -2.31
CA ALA A 55 -4.79 16.99 -1.55
C ALA A 55 -3.54 16.82 -2.44
N ILE A 56 -3.68 16.20 -3.64
CA ILE A 56 -2.57 16.16 -4.60
C ILE A 56 -2.19 17.55 -5.12
N LYS A 57 -3.17 18.42 -5.35
CA LYS A 57 -2.92 19.78 -5.87
C LYS A 57 -2.28 20.69 -4.84
N SER A 58 -2.75 20.60 -3.58
CA SER A 58 -2.22 21.38 -2.45
C SER A 58 -0.90 20.82 -1.91
N GLY A 59 -0.63 19.53 -2.13
CA GLY A 59 0.49 18.80 -1.53
C GLY A 59 0.14 18.16 -0.18
N ALA A 60 -1.08 18.30 0.33
CA ALA A 60 -1.53 17.71 1.60
C ALA A 60 -1.45 16.18 1.61
N ASP A 61 -1.47 15.53 0.42
CA ASP A 61 -1.25 14.09 0.29
C ASP A 61 0.15 13.62 0.77
N GLU A 62 1.07 14.55 1.09
CA GLU A 62 2.33 14.23 1.79
C GLU A 62 2.05 13.56 3.15
N ALA A 63 0.93 13.87 3.77
CA ALA A 63 0.52 13.21 5.02
C ALA A 63 0.31 11.70 4.90
N ILE A 64 0.00 11.20 3.72
CA ILE A 64 -0.27 9.77 3.48
C ILE A 64 0.72 9.11 2.53
N CYS A 65 1.46 9.87 1.73
CA CYS A 65 2.40 9.37 0.73
C CYS A 65 3.84 9.85 0.97
N GLY A 66 4.08 10.71 1.96
CA GLY A 66 5.37 11.31 2.23
C GLY A 66 5.99 11.95 1.01
N LYS A 67 7.29 11.81 0.86
CA LYS A 67 8.06 12.34 -0.29
C LYS A 67 8.16 11.34 -1.45
N CYS A 68 7.14 10.51 -1.67
CA CYS A 68 7.12 9.61 -2.81
C CYS A 68 7.20 10.40 -4.12
N VAL A 69 8.19 10.09 -4.96
CA VAL A 69 8.46 10.80 -6.23
C VAL A 69 7.36 10.60 -7.27
N HIS A 70 6.50 9.61 -7.10
CA HIS A 70 5.40 9.29 -8.01
C HIS A 70 4.13 10.10 -7.75
N ARG A 71 4.05 10.84 -6.63
CA ARG A 71 2.86 11.64 -6.27
C ARG A 71 2.49 12.60 -7.39
N GLY A 72 1.20 12.59 -7.77
CA GLY A 72 0.68 13.49 -8.80
C GLY A 72 1.21 13.28 -10.22
N THR A 73 2.14 12.33 -10.44
CA THR A 73 2.78 12.09 -11.74
C THR A 73 2.62 10.64 -12.20
N SER A 74 3.56 9.77 -11.88
CA SER A 74 3.61 8.37 -12.32
C SER A 74 2.84 7.39 -11.41
N CYS A 75 2.28 7.84 -10.29
CA CYS A 75 1.48 6.96 -9.41
C CYS A 75 0.32 6.33 -10.19
N TYR A 76 0.20 4.99 -10.13
CA TYR A 76 -0.86 4.27 -10.83
C TYR A 76 -2.26 4.51 -10.23
N VAL A 77 -2.36 4.97 -8.98
CA VAL A 77 -3.64 5.21 -8.32
C VAL A 77 -4.39 6.35 -9.02
N THR A 78 -5.66 6.09 -9.34
CA THR A 78 -6.56 7.08 -9.94
C THR A 78 -7.42 7.70 -8.83
N VAL A 79 -6.95 8.82 -8.28
CA VAL A 79 -7.50 9.41 -7.04
C VAL A 79 -8.94 9.89 -7.13
N PHE A 80 -9.41 10.27 -8.34
CA PHE A 80 -10.79 10.69 -8.57
C PHE A 80 -11.80 9.53 -8.68
N GLN A 81 -11.35 8.29 -8.62
CA GLN A 81 -12.18 7.09 -8.61
C GLN A 81 -12.40 6.59 -7.18
N SER A 82 -11.90 5.39 -6.87
CA SER A 82 -12.11 4.74 -5.57
C SER A 82 -11.67 5.60 -4.36
N PRO A 83 -10.49 6.24 -4.33
CA PRO A 83 -10.11 7.08 -3.19
C PRO A 83 -11.11 8.22 -2.92
N LEU A 84 -11.54 8.93 -3.96
CA LEU A 84 -12.53 10.01 -3.81
C LEU A 84 -13.90 9.48 -3.33
N SER A 85 -14.32 8.31 -3.82
CA SER A 85 -15.58 7.69 -3.40
C SER A 85 -15.54 7.27 -1.94
N VAL A 86 -14.41 6.71 -1.48
CA VAL A 86 -14.19 6.32 -0.07
C VAL A 86 -14.15 7.55 0.83
N TRP A 87 -13.45 8.62 0.43
CA TRP A 87 -13.39 9.87 1.17
C TRP A 87 -14.79 10.49 1.35
N LYS A 88 -15.59 10.56 0.27
CA LYS A 88 -16.97 11.03 0.32
C LYS A 88 -17.87 10.17 1.23
N SER A 89 -17.69 8.85 1.20
CA SER A 89 -18.43 7.91 2.06
C SER A 89 -18.03 8.07 3.54
N TYR A 90 -16.76 8.31 3.83
CA TYR A 90 -16.29 8.61 5.17
C TYR A 90 -16.98 9.88 5.73
N HIS A 91 -16.97 10.97 4.98
CA HIS A 91 -17.62 12.23 5.39
C HIS A 91 -19.15 12.14 5.52
N LYS A 92 -19.77 11.14 4.90
CA LYS A 92 -21.21 10.82 5.10
C LYS A 92 -21.46 9.93 6.33
N GLY A 93 -20.41 9.52 7.06
CA GLY A 93 -20.55 8.63 8.21
C GLY A 93 -20.93 7.18 7.85
N ASN A 94 -20.67 6.74 6.61
CA ASN A 94 -21.03 5.39 6.17
C ASN A 94 -20.14 4.28 6.72
N TYR A 95 -18.99 4.63 7.30
CA TYR A 95 -18.05 3.66 7.89
C TYR A 95 -18.07 3.84 9.43
N PRO A 96 -18.53 2.84 10.18
CA PRO A 96 -18.44 2.88 11.64
C PRO A 96 -16.97 2.93 12.08
N VAL A 97 -16.72 3.71 13.13
CA VAL A 97 -15.41 3.75 13.78
C VAL A 97 -15.31 2.57 14.72
N VAL A 98 -14.18 1.86 14.64
CA VAL A 98 -13.86 0.69 15.45
C VAL A 98 -12.45 0.83 16.02
N SER A 99 -12.18 0.17 17.14
CA SER A 99 -10.81 0.03 17.63
C SER A 99 -9.96 -0.86 16.72
N VAL A 100 -8.64 -0.77 16.84
CA VAL A 100 -7.71 -1.68 16.13
C VAL A 100 -7.99 -3.14 16.47
N ALA A 101 -8.28 -3.44 17.74
CA ALA A 101 -8.63 -4.80 18.18
C ALA A 101 -9.90 -5.32 17.48
N GLU A 102 -10.97 -4.51 17.42
CA GLU A 102 -12.19 -4.88 16.71
C GLU A 102 -11.97 -5.02 15.20
N CYS A 103 -11.10 -4.20 14.60
CA CYS A 103 -10.71 -4.36 13.21
C CYS A 103 -10.01 -5.71 12.98
N CYS A 104 -9.08 -6.10 13.85
CA CYS A 104 -8.41 -7.40 13.80
C CYS A 104 -9.42 -8.56 13.97
N GLU A 105 -10.37 -8.46 14.90
CA GLU A 105 -11.45 -9.45 15.03
C GLU A 105 -12.27 -9.58 13.74
N LEU A 106 -12.60 -8.47 13.07
CA LEU A 106 -13.34 -8.49 11.80
C LEU A 106 -12.54 -9.17 10.69
N ILE A 107 -11.23 -8.91 10.60
CA ILE A 107 -10.33 -9.58 9.65
C ILE A 107 -10.37 -11.09 9.88
N GLN A 108 -10.19 -11.53 11.13
CA GLN A 108 -10.14 -12.94 11.50
C GLN A 108 -11.49 -13.64 11.29
N GLN A 109 -12.59 -13.05 11.80
CA GLN A 109 -13.94 -13.65 11.73
C GLN A 109 -14.45 -13.77 10.29
N ARG A 110 -14.04 -12.87 9.40
CA ARG A 110 -14.44 -12.90 7.98
C ARG A 110 -13.44 -13.66 7.10
N GLY A 111 -12.32 -14.11 7.65
CA GLY A 111 -11.27 -14.79 6.89
C GLY A 111 -10.73 -13.92 5.75
N LEU A 112 -10.40 -12.65 6.04
CA LEU A 112 -10.02 -11.71 4.99
C LEU A 112 -8.55 -11.86 4.59
N GLU A 113 -8.32 -11.75 3.30
CA GLU A 113 -7.03 -11.37 2.73
C GLU A 113 -6.97 -9.83 2.68
N VAL A 114 -5.85 -9.24 3.07
CA VAL A 114 -5.73 -7.79 3.25
C VAL A 114 -4.65 -7.19 2.36
N ARG A 115 -5.00 -6.11 1.65
CA ARG A 115 -4.06 -5.27 0.93
C ARG A 115 -3.84 -3.97 1.68
N PHE A 116 -2.59 -3.74 2.14
CA PHE A 116 -2.17 -2.49 2.76
C PHE A 116 -1.79 -1.45 1.72
N GLY A 117 -2.19 -0.21 1.93
CA GLY A 117 -1.80 0.91 1.10
C GLY A 117 -2.37 0.86 -0.33
N THR A 118 -3.64 0.53 -0.49
CA THR A 118 -4.33 0.67 -1.79
C THR A 118 -4.31 2.12 -2.27
N TYR A 119 -4.40 3.06 -1.35
CA TYR A 119 -4.07 4.48 -1.51
C TYR A 119 -3.43 4.97 -0.21
N GLY A 120 -2.38 5.78 -0.31
CA GLY A 120 -1.51 6.14 0.80
C GLY A 120 -0.53 5.02 1.17
N ASP A 121 0.44 5.32 2.00
CA ASP A 121 1.52 4.40 2.39
C ASP A 121 1.27 3.85 3.79
N PRO A 122 1.48 2.55 4.04
CA PRO A 122 1.32 1.96 5.37
C PRO A 122 2.19 2.60 6.47
N ALA A 123 3.30 3.23 6.11
CA ALA A 123 4.14 3.97 7.05
C ALA A 123 3.50 5.29 7.55
N ALA A 124 2.33 5.69 7.02
CA ALA A 124 1.61 6.86 7.49
C ALA A 124 0.95 6.67 8.86
N ILE A 125 0.77 5.43 9.32
CA ILE A 125 0.21 5.07 10.63
C ILE A 125 1.24 4.33 11.48
N PRO A 126 1.04 4.18 12.81
CA PRO A 126 1.90 3.36 13.66
C PRO A 126 2.04 1.94 13.12
N THR A 127 3.28 1.45 13.02
CA THR A 127 3.61 0.14 12.41
C THR A 127 2.95 -1.03 13.12
N ASP A 128 2.84 -0.97 14.44
CA ASP A 128 2.20 -2.00 15.28
C ASP A 128 0.75 -2.28 14.87
N ILE A 129 0.01 -1.27 14.39
CA ILE A 129 -1.35 -1.45 13.86
C ILE A 129 -1.32 -2.32 12.61
N THR A 130 -0.42 -2.04 11.66
CA THR A 130 -0.28 -2.83 10.43
C THR A 130 0.16 -4.26 10.74
N LEU A 131 1.11 -4.44 11.68
CA LEU A 131 1.56 -5.76 12.13
C LEU A 131 0.43 -6.55 12.79
N ALA A 132 -0.37 -5.93 13.66
CA ALA A 132 -1.51 -6.56 14.31
C ALA A 132 -2.55 -7.03 13.28
N GLN A 133 -2.91 -6.20 12.31
CA GLN A 133 -3.84 -6.58 11.23
C GLN A 133 -3.27 -7.71 10.35
N ALA A 134 -1.98 -7.65 10.03
CA ALA A 134 -1.30 -8.69 9.24
C ALA A 134 -1.24 -10.03 9.95
N SER A 135 -1.11 -10.05 11.29
CA SER A 135 -1.00 -11.30 12.08
C SER A 135 -2.25 -12.15 12.04
N VAL A 136 -3.43 -11.54 11.83
CA VAL A 136 -4.74 -12.20 11.82
C VAL A 136 -5.33 -12.36 10.41
N ALA A 137 -4.71 -11.76 9.40
CA ALA A 137 -5.15 -11.90 8.01
C ALA A 137 -4.75 -13.25 7.42
N VAL A 138 -5.64 -13.85 6.61
CA VAL A 138 -5.38 -15.11 5.91
C VAL A 138 -4.18 -14.96 4.96
N ARG A 139 -4.11 -13.83 4.28
CA ARG A 139 -3.03 -13.46 3.37
C ARG A 139 -2.91 -11.94 3.30
N ILE A 140 -1.72 -11.46 3.03
CA ILE A 140 -1.47 -10.03 2.92
C ILE A 140 -0.74 -9.68 1.63
N THR A 141 -0.86 -8.42 1.22
CA THR A 141 0.02 -7.76 0.27
C THR A 141 0.12 -6.29 0.65
N GLY A 142 1.30 -5.71 0.53
CA GLY A 142 1.53 -4.31 0.88
C GLY A 142 2.84 -3.79 0.33
N TYR A 143 2.90 -2.48 0.14
CA TYR A 143 4.08 -1.80 -0.40
C TYR A 143 4.31 -0.51 0.36
N THR A 144 5.58 -0.14 0.57
CA THR A 144 5.95 1.16 1.13
C THR A 144 7.05 1.82 0.30
N HIS A 145 6.87 3.10 -0.05
CA HIS A 145 7.90 3.98 -0.59
C HIS A 145 8.64 4.76 0.50
N GLN A 146 8.16 4.66 1.76
CA GLN A 146 8.68 5.48 2.85
C GLN A 146 9.87 4.87 3.59
N TRP A 147 10.45 3.78 3.08
CA TRP A 147 11.63 3.15 3.68
C TRP A 147 12.85 4.10 3.78
N MET A 148 12.89 5.18 2.99
CA MET A 148 13.89 6.24 3.10
C MET A 148 13.55 7.32 4.14
N HIS A 149 12.33 7.36 4.64
CA HIS A 149 11.90 8.38 5.59
C HIS A 149 12.70 8.28 6.90
N LYS A 150 13.01 9.44 7.52
CA LYS A 150 13.87 9.48 8.73
C LYS A 150 13.29 8.76 9.94
N LYS A 151 11.96 8.69 10.03
CA LYS A 151 11.21 8.03 11.10
C LYS A 151 10.65 6.66 10.66
N PHE A 152 11.13 6.10 9.56
CA PHE A 152 10.65 4.81 9.08
C PHE A 152 10.99 3.70 10.10
N ASP A 153 9.99 2.91 10.41
CA ASP A 153 10.15 1.72 11.24
C ASP A 153 10.42 0.49 10.36
N PRO A 154 11.62 -0.10 10.39
CA PRO A 154 11.97 -1.26 9.57
C PRO A 154 11.11 -2.50 9.83
N ALA A 155 10.41 -2.60 10.97
CA ALA A 155 9.50 -3.71 11.25
C ALA A 155 8.33 -3.77 10.25
N LEU A 156 7.98 -2.64 9.60
CA LEU A 156 6.96 -2.64 8.54
C LEU A 156 7.35 -3.56 7.37
N LEU A 157 8.65 -3.78 7.12
CA LEU A 157 9.12 -4.68 6.07
C LEU A 157 8.86 -6.16 6.35
N ASP A 158 8.45 -6.52 7.55
CA ASP A 158 7.99 -7.90 7.83
C ASP A 158 6.71 -8.24 7.06
N VAL A 159 5.91 -7.22 6.73
CA VAL A 159 4.57 -7.39 6.14
C VAL A 159 4.33 -6.58 4.86
N CYS A 160 5.25 -5.70 4.51
CA CYS A 160 5.18 -4.89 3.29
C CYS A 160 6.49 -4.99 2.49
N MET A 161 6.38 -4.99 1.17
CA MET A 161 7.54 -4.89 0.29
C MET A 161 8.04 -3.44 0.23
N ALA A 162 9.35 -3.22 0.29
CA ALA A 162 9.91 -1.90 -0.03
C ALA A 162 9.75 -1.62 -1.53
N SER A 163 9.08 -0.53 -1.90
CA SER A 163 9.06 -0.10 -3.30
C SER A 163 10.38 0.57 -3.65
N VAL A 164 11.04 0.08 -4.69
CA VAL A 164 12.28 0.64 -5.23
C VAL A 164 12.11 0.99 -6.70
N ASP A 165 12.70 2.10 -7.12
CA ASP A 165 12.51 2.67 -8.46
C ASP A 165 13.63 2.23 -9.42
N ASN A 166 14.76 1.79 -8.87
CA ASN A 166 15.90 1.31 -9.65
C ASN A 166 16.80 0.38 -8.80
N LYS A 167 17.74 -0.31 -9.46
CA LYS A 167 18.67 -1.26 -8.82
C LYS A 167 19.64 -0.63 -7.82
N LYS A 168 19.99 0.65 -7.98
CA LYS A 168 20.89 1.36 -7.05
C LYS A 168 20.26 1.48 -5.65
N GLN A 169 18.93 1.59 -5.59
CA GLN A 169 18.19 1.70 -4.33
C GLN A 169 18.21 0.39 -3.50
N ILE A 170 18.43 -0.78 -4.12
CA ILE A 170 18.40 -2.07 -3.41
C ILE A 170 19.48 -2.13 -2.31
N LYS A 171 20.73 -1.83 -2.66
CA LYS A 171 21.83 -1.79 -1.67
C LYS A 171 21.62 -0.68 -0.63
N HIS A 172 20.99 0.43 -1.03
CA HIS A 172 20.65 1.49 -0.11
C HIS A 172 19.57 1.07 0.88
N LEU A 173 18.51 0.37 0.42
CA LEU A 173 17.47 -0.19 1.26
C LEU A 173 18.06 -1.08 2.36
N GLN A 174 18.88 -2.08 2.00
CA GLN A 174 19.49 -3.01 2.94
C GLN A 174 20.32 -2.30 4.02
N ARG A 175 21.14 -1.32 3.63
CA ARG A 175 21.95 -0.53 4.55
C ARG A 175 21.11 0.38 5.44
N LYS A 176 20.14 1.09 4.85
CA LYS A 176 19.30 2.07 5.56
C LYS A 176 18.41 1.42 6.62
N THR A 177 17.89 0.25 6.33
CA THR A 177 16.99 -0.47 7.22
C THR A 177 17.71 -1.49 8.12
N ASN A 178 19.00 -1.72 7.87
CA ASN A 178 19.79 -2.79 8.52
C ASN A 178 19.13 -4.18 8.37
N ARG A 179 18.49 -4.42 7.20
CA ARG A 179 17.74 -5.64 6.88
C ARG A 179 18.32 -6.28 5.63
N ALA A 180 19.11 -7.34 5.78
CA ALA A 180 19.61 -8.14 4.66
C ALA A 180 18.50 -8.96 3.99
N ASP A 181 17.44 -9.26 4.74
CA ASP A 181 16.25 -10.00 4.32
C ASP A 181 15.17 -9.10 3.68
N ALA A 182 15.39 -7.78 3.62
CA ALA A 182 14.44 -6.85 3.06
C ALA A 182 14.12 -7.20 1.60
N ARG A 183 12.91 -7.71 1.37
CA ARG A 183 12.37 -7.95 0.04
C ARG A 183 11.80 -6.65 -0.52
N TYR A 184 11.86 -6.52 -1.82
CA TYR A 184 11.41 -5.31 -2.49
C TYR A 184 10.49 -5.60 -3.67
N TYR A 185 9.74 -4.58 -4.05
CA TYR A 185 8.93 -4.51 -5.24
C TYR A 185 9.54 -3.47 -6.17
N ARG A 186 10.07 -3.90 -7.30
CA ARG A 186 10.73 -3.02 -8.26
C ARG A 186 9.87 -2.85 -9.50
N VAL A 187 9.68 -1.60 -9.91
CA VAL A 187 9.12 -1.28 -11.21
C VAL A 187 10.28 -1.09 -12.19
N THR A 188 10.16 -1.64 -13.38
CA THR A 188 11.19 -1.53 -14.45
C THR A 188 10.57 -1.12 -15.76
N THR A 189 11.35 -0.49 -16.62
CA THR A 189 10.96 -0.18 -18.01
C THR A 189 11.13 -1.38 -18.93
N ASN A 190 11.97 -2.33 -18.56
CA ASN A 190 12.27 -3.55 -19.33
C ASN A 190 12.19 -4.78 -18.41
N ILE A 191 11.19 -5.63 -18.62
CA ILE A 191 10.99 -6.85 -17.83
C ILE A 191 12.10 -7.89 -18.00
N SER A 192 12.90 -7.79 -19.06
CA SER A 192 14.07 -8.66 -19.23
C SER A 192 15.25 -8.28 -18.31
N ASP A 193 15.15 -7.13 -17.63
CA ASP A 193 16.16 -6.66 -16.68
C ASP A 193 15.85 -7.19 -15.25
N ILE A 194 15.88 -8.54 -15.11
CA ILE A 194 15.65 -9.24 -13.84
C ILE A 194 16.98 -9.79 -13.33
N ASP A 195 17.29 -9.51 -12.06
CA ASP A 195 18.50 -9.99 -11.38
C ASP A 195 18.26 -11.31 -10.63
N VAL A 196 19.34 -11.95 -10.21
CA VAL A 196 19.29 -13.10 -9.31
C VAL A 196 18.56 -12.69 -8.00
N GLY A 197 17.59 -13.49 -7.58
CA GLY A 197 16.73 -13.19 -6.42
C GLY A 197 15.49 -12.35 -6.74
N GLU A 198 15.27 -12.01 -8.01
CA GLU A 198 14.06 -11.36 -8.50
C GLU A 198 13.23 -12.31 -9.36
N ILE A 199 11.92 -12.14 -9.37
CA ILE A 199 10.99 -12.75 -10.32
C ILE A 199 10.02 -11.74 -10.89
N ALA A 200 9.60 -11.91 -12.14
CA ALA A 200 8.49 -11.15 -12.69
C ALA A 200 7.20 -11.45 -11.91
N CYS A 201 6.34 -10.44 -11.75
CA CYS A 201 5.04 -10.65 -11.11
C CYS A 201 4.22 -11.69 -11.92
N PRO A 202 3.84 -12.83 -11.32
CA PRO A 202 3.19 -13.92 -12.06
C PRO A 202 1.82 -13.55 -12.65
N HIS A 203 1.19 -12.48 -12.15
CA HIS A 203 -0.10 -12.03 -12.65
C HIS A 203 -0.09 -11.76 -14.16
N TYR A 204 0.99 -11.20 -14.69
CA TYR A 204 1.04 -10.81 -16.10
C TYR A 204 1.13 -11.98 -17.07
N ASP A 205 1.72 -13.10 -16.61
CA ASP A 205 1.88 -14.30 -17.44
C ASP A 205 0.74 -15.31 -17.24
N THR A 206 0.23 -15.41 -16.00
CA THR A 206 -0.71 -16.48 -15.62
C THR A 206 -2.11 -16.00 -15.28
N GLY A 207 -2.31 -14.68 -15.15
CA GLY A 207 -3.56 -14.10 -14.66
C GLY A 207 -3.83 -14.32 -13.16
N ILE A 208 -2.91 -14.92 -12.41
CA ILE A 208 -3.10 -15.19 -10.98
C ILE A 208 -3.32 -13.89 -10.21
N GLN A 209 -4.40 -13.83 -9.42
CA GLN A 209 -4.70 -12.66 -8.58
C GLN A 209 -3.84 -12.65 -7.31
N CYS A 210 -3.56 -11.44 -6.77
CA CYS A 210 -2.80 -11.27 -5.54
C CYS A 210 -3.40 -12.06 -4.37
N LYS A 211 -4.73 -12.16 -4.31
CA LYS A 211 -5.48 -12.98 -3.36
C LYS A 211 -5.00 -14.44 -3.33
N ALA A 212 -4.72 -15.04 -4.46
CA ALA A 212 -4.24 -16.41 -4.58
C ALA A 212 -2.70 -16.51 -4.53
N CYS A 213 -2.00 -15.51 -5.07
CA CYS A 213 -0.54 -15.49 -5.20
C CYS A 213 0.18 -15.31 -3.86
N GLY A 214 -0.07 -14.18 -3.16
CA GLY A 214 0.49 -13.85 -1.85
C GLY A 214 2.00 -13.63 -1.78
N LEU A 215 2.69 -13.41 -2.89
CA LEU A 215 4.14 -13.22 -2.90
C LEU A 215 4.62 -11.86 -2.36
N CYS A 216 3.74 -10.85 -2.31
CA CYS A 216 4.08 -9.49 -1.89
C CYS A 216 3.77 -9.26 -0.41
N ASP A 217 4.23 -10.13 0.47
CA ASP A 217 3.92 -10.17 1.91
C ASP A 217 5.11 -9.76 2.81
N GLY A 218 6.02 -8.93 2.28
CA GLY A 218 7.21 -8.50 3.01
C GLY A 218 8.18 -9.66 3.24
N ALA A 219 8.82 -9.69 4.42
CA ALA A 219 9.78 -10.71 4.82
C ALA A 219 9.11 -11.96 5.44
N ARG A 220 7.77 -12.06 5.45
CA ARG A 220 7.06 -13.23 6.01
C ARG A 220 7.42 -14.55 5.31
N ARG A 221 7.84 -14.49 4.05
CA ARG A 221 8.31 -15.61 3.26
C ARG A 221 9.76 -15.43 2.88
N ASP A 222 10.51 -16.50 2.97
CA ASP A 222 11.78 -16.64 2.26
C ASP A 222 11.48 -16.87 0.76
N SER A 223 11.38 -15.79 0.01
CA SER A 223 11.01 -15.80 -1.40
C SER A 223 11.69 -14.65 -2.16
N ALA A 224 11.68 -14.73 -3.49
CA ALA A 224 12.26 -13.71 -4.36
C ALA A 224 11.56 -12.34 -4.21
N SER A 225 12.29 -11.28 -4.51
CA SER A 225 11.73 -9.94 -4.72
C SER A 225 10.94 -9.88 -6.03
N ILE A 226 9.98 -8.96 -6.13
CA ILE A 226 9.04 -8.93 -7.25
C ILE A 226 9.36 -7.77 -8.18
N VAL A 227 9.40 -8.06 -9.48
CA VAL A 227 9.61 -7.08 -10.55
C VAL A 227 8.35 -6.96 -11.39
N VAL A 228 7.98 -5.73 -11.73
CA VAL A 228 6.83 -5.42 -12.59
C VAL A 228 7.26 -4.45 -13.67
N GLN A 229 6.85 -4.69 -14.91
CA GLN A 229 7.01 -3.70 -15.95
C GLN A 229 6.07 -2.52 -15.70
N VAL A 230 6.57 -1.31 -15.89
CA VAL A 230 5.76 -0.09 -15.78
C VAL A 230 4.54 -0.18 -16.69
N HIS A 231 3.38 0.18 -16.18
CA HIS A 231 2.11 0.09 -16.88
C HIS A 231 1.20 1.28 -16.51
N GLY A 232 0.13 1.45 -17.28
CA GLY A 232 -0.83 2.55 -17.11
C GLY A 232 -0.91 3.40 -18.37
N SER A 233 -1.36 4.66 -18.23
CA SER A 233 -1.42 5.58 -19.38
C SER A 233 -0.01 5.96 -19.84
N SER A 234 0.13 6.31 -21.12
CA SER A 234 1.41 6.74 -21.71
C SER A 234 2.04 7.89 -20.92
N ALA A 235 1.24 8.84 -20.39
CA ALA A 235 1.75 9.94 -19.58
C ALA A 235 2.40 9.45 -18.28
N LYS A 236 1.79 8.47 -17.58
CA LYS A 236 2.36 7.88 -16.37
C LYS A 236 3.62 7.08 -16.65
N ILE A 237 3.64 6.32 -17.75
CA ILE A 237 4.83 5.56 -18.19
C ILE A 237 5.99 6.52 -18.50
N ASN A 238 5.73 7.59 -19.26
CA ASN A 238 6.75 8.60 -19.59
C ASN A 238 7.29 9.29 -18.32
N SER A 239 6.41 9.66 -17.39
CA SER A 239 6.82 10.25 -16.11
C SER A 239 7.68 9.28 -15.28
N PHE A 240 7.34 7.99 -15.25
CA PHE A 240 8.12 6.96 -14.57
C PHE A 240 9.51 6.82 -15.21
N ASN A 241 9.62 6.82 -16.54
CA ASN A 241 10.89 6.69 -17.25
C ASN A 241 11.87 7.80 -16.86
N LEU A 242 11.40 9.02 -16.63
CA LEU A 242 12.23 10.14 -16.16
C LEU A 242 12.75 9.92 -14.73
N ILE A 243 11.95 9.32 -13.87
CA ILE A 243 12.32 9.01 -12.47
C ILE A 243 13.34 7.86 -12.42
N ALA A 244 13.11 6.80 -13.19
CA ALA A 244 13.92 5.59 -13.13
C ALA A 244 15.38 5.78 -13.61
N VAL A 245 15.63 6.80 -14.42
CA VAL A 245 16.99 7.12 -14.93
C VAL A 245 17.74 8.13 -14.06
N ALA A 246 17.07 8.82 -13.15
CA ALA A 246 17.66 9.78 -12.23
C ALA A 246 18.31 9.07 -11.02
#